data_91cbae507fa8d614b8b96c8049d05206
#
_entry.id   91cbae507fa8d614b8b96c8049d05206
#
_cell.length_a   1.000
_cell.length_b   1.000
_cell.length_c   1.000
_cell.angle_alpha   90.00
_cell.angle_beta   90.00
_cell.angle_gamma   90.00
#
_symmetry.space_group_name_H-M   'P 1'
#
loop_
_entity.id
_entity.type
_entity.pdbx_description
1 polymer ?
#
loop_
_entity_poly.entity_id
_entity_poly.type
_entity_poly.pdbx_seq_one_letter_code
_entity_poly.pdbx_strand_id
1 'polypeptide(L)'
;MKNLRILEANELGHGILVEMDAGYISPSYEPNAKVLKEAAQHDYRNPFEFYAVLQKYNTPNRNGRFYPEKILKREADNYKKLIKKGLSTSELNHPESSLIDLDRVSHIITDIWWDGNVLMGKLKLLTSPGFHERGIISSKGDVAANLMRQGVTMGVSSRGVGSLKKVGERNEVQDDFELICFDLVSSPSTPGAYLFSNPEDRQKYDENLEEEKKYKDSSTDFSSSIDLMKKLNDFLGK
;
A
#
# COMPACT_ATOMS: atom_id res chain seq x y z
N MET A 1 13.06 -25.76 10.56
CA MET A 1 12.01 -24.73 10.59
C MET A 1 12.39 -23.70 11.65
N LYS A 2 12.78 -22.51 11.25
CA LYS A 2 12.94 -21.40 12.20
C LYS A 2 11.54 -20.92 12.53
N ASN A 3 11.04 -21.25 13.71
CA ASN A 3 9.83 -20.61 14.22
C ASN A 3 10.13 -19.13 14.36
N LEU A 4 9.45 -18.30 13.61
CA LEU A 4 9.41 -16.86 13.85
C LEU A 4 8.75 -16.67 15.23
N ARG A 5 9.54 -16.49 16.26
CA ARG A 5 9.04 -16.08 17.56
C ARG A 5 8.80 -14.57 17.49
N ILE A 6 7.60 -14.16 17.85
CA ILE A 6 7.37 -12.77 18.25
C ILE A 6 8.27 -12.55 19.47
N LEU A 7 9.32 -11.76 19.29
CA LEU A 7 10.20 -11.42 20.41
C LEU A 7 9.56 -10.27 21.16
N GLU A 8 9.11 -10.50 22.37
CA GLU A 8 8.69 -9.47 23.30
C GLU A 8 9.93 -8.70 23.78
N ALA A 9 10.39 -7.74 22.97
CA ALA A 9 11.62 -7.01 23.31
C ALA A 9 11.37 -5.67 23.99
N ASN A 10 10.23 -5.03 23.75
CA ASN A 10 9.83 -3.76 24.35
C ASN A 10 8.33 -3.49 24.10
N GLU A 11 7.81 -2.32 24.49
CA GLU A 11 6.40 -1.94 24.29
C GLU A 11 5.94 -1.99 22.82
N LEU A 12 6.85 -1.85 21.84
CA LEU A 12 6.57 -1.89 20.42
C LEU A 12 6.90 -3.25 19.78
N GLY A 13 7.70 -4.09 20.47
CA GLY A 13 8.06 -5.44 20.03
C GLY A 13 8.88 -5.53 18.75
N HIS A 14 9.18 -6.76 18.36
CA HIS A 14 9.71 -7.13 17.04
C HIS A 14 8.66 -8.00 16.36
N GLY A 15 8.26 -7.68 15.14
CA GLY A 15 7.20 -8.41 14.48
C GLY A 15 7.05 -8.07 13.00
N ILE A 16 5.96 -8.54 12.42
CA ILE A 16 5.62 -8.27 11.03
C ILE A 16 5.08 -6.84 10.93
N LEU A 17 5.72 -6.05 10.08
CA LEU A 17 5.29 -4.70 9.74
C LEU A 17 4.40 -4.76 8.51
N VAL A 18 3.10 -4.71 8.74
CA VAL A 18 2.08 -4.66 7.68
C VAL A 18 1.65 -3.21 7.50
N GLU A 19 1.78 -2.71 6.28
CA GLU A 19 1.50 -1.31 5.93
C GLU A 19 0.11 -1.15 5.33
N MET A 20 -0.90 -1.70 5.99
CA MET A 20 -2.30 -1.50 5.65
C MET A 20 -2.92 -0.50 6.64
N ASP A 21 -3.62 0.49 6.11
CA ASP A 21 -4.36 1.47 6.91
C ASP A 21 -5.83 1.06 7.03
N ALA A 22 -6.35 1.02 8.25
CA ALA A 22 -7.79 0.88 8.50
C ALA A 22 -8.51 2.25 8.42
N GLY A 23 -7.80 3.28 7.96
CA GLY A 23 -8.22 4.66 8.04
C GLY A 23 -9.17 5.12 6.94
N TYR A 24 -9.45 6.40 7.02
CA TYR A 24 -10.38 7.13 6.19
C TYR A 24 -9.88 7.31 4.75
N ILE A 25 -10.70 6.93 3.77
CA ILE A 25 -10.51 7.29 2.36
C ILE A 25 -11.34 8.55 2.10
N SER A 26 -10.68 9.63 1.67
CA SER A 26 -11.40 10.86 1.32
C SER A 26 -12.40 10.60 0.20
N PRO A 27 -13.69 11.00 0.35
CA PRO A 27 -14.68 10.86 -0.70
C PRO A 27 -14.36 11.65 -1.97
N SER A 28 -13.53 12.69 -1.86
CA SER A 28 -13.09 13.52 -2.99
C SER A 28 -11.89 12.94 -3.73
N TYR A 29 -11.33 11.83 -3.25
CA TYR A 29 -10.12 11.26 -3.80
C TYR A 29 -10.46 10.19 -4.84
N GLU A 30 -10.22 10.49 -6.12
CA GLU A 30 -10.39 9.56 -7.26
C GLU A 30 -9.05 9.21 -7.92
N PRO A 31 -8.10 8.57 -7.21
CA PRO A 31 -6.74 8.38 -7.71
C PRO A 31 -6.66 7.47 -8.93
N ASN A 32 -7.66 6.62 -9.11
CA ASN A 32 -7.60 5.51 -10.04
C ASN A 32 -8.64 5.55 -11.16
N ALA A 33 -9.40 6.64 -11.34
CA ALA A 33 -10.44 6.71 -12.38
C ALA A 33 -9.90 6.32 -13.77
N LYS A 34 -8.69 6.80 -14.11
CA LYS A 34 -8.02 6.45 -15.37
C LYS A 34 -7.61 4.98 -15.42
N VAL A 35 -7.00 4.46 -14.35
CA VAL A 35 -6.58 3.05 -14.24
C VAL A 35 -7.76 2.12 -14.35
N LEU A 36 -8.86 2.43 -13.65
CA LEU A 36 -10.09 1.62 -13.70
C LEU A 36 -10.71 1.61 -15.09
N LYS A 37 -10.73 2.78 -15.77
CA LYS A 37 -11.21 2.88 -17.15
C LYS A 37 -10.35 2.06 -18.11
N GLU A 38 -9.03 2.15 -17.99
CA GLU A 38 -8.08 1.38 -18.81
C GLU A 38 -8.20 -0.13 -18.51
N ALA A 39 -8.32 -0.52 -17.25
CA ALA A 39 -8.53 -1.92 -16.87
C ALA A 39 -9.85 -2.48 -17.44
N ALA A 40 -10.93 -1.68 -17.45
CA ALA A 40 -12.22 -2.08 -18.04
C ALA A 40 -12.15 -2.28 -19.56
N GLN A 41 -11.26 -1.55 -20.24
CA GLN A 41 -11.05 -1.61 -21.70
C GLN A 41 -9.84 -2.46 -22.10
N HIS A 42 -9.13 -3.04 -21.13
CA HIS A 42 -7.87 -3.75 -21.37
C HIS A 42 -8.07 -4.95 -22.32
N ASP A 43 -7.20 -5.05 -23.32
CA ASP A 43 -7.11 -6.23 -24.16
C ASP A 43 -6.45 -7.38 -23.36
N TYR A 44 -7.19 -8.45 -23.14
CA TYR A 44 -6.72 -9.62 -22.39
C TYR A 44 -5.46 -10.27 -22.96
N ARG A 45 -5.09 -9.99 -24.21
CA ARG A 45 -3.87 -10.50 -24.85
C ARG A 45 -2.62 -9.78 -24.39
N ASN A 46 -2.75 -8.58 -23.77
CA ASN A 46 -1.65 -7.81 -23.25
C ASN A 46 -1.47 -8.06 -21.73
N PRO A 47 -0.25 -7.99 -21.20
CA PRO A 47 -0.02 -8.09 -19.78
C PRO A 47 -0.68 -6.92 -19.03
N PHE A 48 -1.26 -7.20 -17.86
CA PHE A 48 -1.73 -6.17 -16.94
C PHE A 48 -0.53 -5.59 -16.17
N GLU A 49 0.01 -4.50 -16.62
CA GLU A 49 1.12 -3.78 -15.99
C GLU A 49 0.68 -2.42 -15.48
N PHE A 50 1.12 -2.08 -14.28
CA PHE A 50 0.81 -0.82 -13.61
C PHE A 50 2.03 -0.28 -12.90
N TYR A 51 1.96 0.99 -12.53
CA TYR A 51 2.92 1.70 -11.72
C TYR A 51 2.30 2.02 -10.35
N ALA A 52 3.14 2.19 -9.34
CA ALA A 52 2.68 2.59 -8.01
C ALA A 52 3.77 3.33 -7.23
N VAL A 53 3.36 4.16 -6.29
CA VAL A 53 4.19 4.50 -5.15
C VAL A 53 4.23 3.28 -4.25
N LEU A 54 5.43 2.77 -3.95
CA LEU A 54 5.62 1.60 -3.09
C LEU A 54 5.82 1.99 -1.63
N GLN A 55 6.68 3.00 -1.38
CA GLN A 55 7.02 3.47 -0.04
C GLN A 55 7.67 4.85 -0.10
N LYS A 56 7.76 5.55 1.04
CA LYS A 56 8.47 6.84 1.17
C LYS A 56 9.44 6.79 2.36
N TYR A 57 10.67 7.27 2.16
CA TYR A 57 11.58 7.45 3.30
C TYR A 57 11.45 8.85 3.92
N ASN A 58 11.88 8.98 5.17
CA ASN A 58 11.87 10.22 5.95
C ASN A 58 10.49 10.92 6.03
N THR A 59 9.42 10.15 5.82
CA THR A 59 8.04 10.62 5.88
C THR A 59 7.22 9.64 6.72
N PRO A 60 6.51 10.08 7.76
CA PRO A 60 5.58 9.21 8.48
C PRO A 60 4.47 8.72 7.55
N ASN A 61 4.13 7.44 7.63
CA ASN A 61 2.95 6.92 6.98
C ASN A 61 1.71 7.06 7.90
N ARG A 62 0.54 6.60 7.44
CA ARG A 62 -0.72 6.70 8.19
C ARG A 62 -0.73 5.88 9.49
N ASN A 63 0.14 4.86 9.59
CA ASN A 63 0.35 4.08 10.82
C ASN A 63 1.36 4.74 11.78
N GLY A 64 1.80 5.97 11.51
CA GLY A 64 2.83 6.68 12.28
C GLY A 64 4.22 6.07 12.18
N ARG A 65 4.46 5.16 11.25
CA ARG A 65 5.77 4.56 11.00
C ARG A 65 6.62 5.47 10.13
N PHE A 66 7.88 5.59 10.51
CA PHE A 66 8.88 6.38 9.81
C PHE A 66 10.02 5.47 9.38
N TYR A 67 10.30 5.46 8.09
CA TYR A 67 11.38 4.68 7.49
C TYR A 67 12.58 5.58 7.23
N PRO A 68 13.71 5.43 7.97
CA PRO A 68 14.93 6.18 7.67
C PRO A 68 15.43 5.89 6.25
N GLU A 69 15.93 6.91 5.58
CA GLU A 69 16.45 6.81 4.21
C GLU A 69 17.46 5.68 4.03
N LYS A 70 18.45 5.59 4.94
CA LYS A 70 19.49 4.56 4.90
C LYS A 70 18.90 3.14 4.90
N ILE A 71 17.90 2.90 5.74
CA ILE A 71 17.27 1.59 5.89
C ILE A 71 16.46 1.27 4.64
N LEU A 72 15.58 2.18 4.20
CA LEU A 72 14.72 1.90 3.07
C LEU A 72 15.51 1.77 1.76
N LYS A 73 16.60 2.56 1.58
CA LYS A 73 17.48 2.42 0.40
C LYS A 73 18.22 1.08 0.39
N ARG A 74 18.72 0.63 1.53
CA ARG A 74 19.34 -0.71 1.66
C ARG A 74 18.36 -1.81 1.25
N GLU A 75 17.14 -1.74 1.77
CA GLU A 75 16.11 -2.76 1.48
C GLU A 75 15.62 -2.69 0.02
N ALA A 76 15.52 -1.51 -0.56
CA ALA A 76 15.24 -1.37 -1.99
C ALA A 76 16.34 -2.02 -2.86
N ASP A 77 17.61 -1.84 -2.50
CA ASP A 77 18.73 -2.48 -3.23
C ASP A 77 18.72 -4.01 -3.05
N ASN A 78 18.35 -4.51 -1.88
CA ASN A 78 18.14 -5.94 -1.66
C ASN A 78 16.97 -6.47 -2.50
N TYR A 79 15.87 -5.73 -2.54
CA TYR A 79 14.68 -6.10 -3.30
C TYR A 79 14.94 -6.11 -4.82
N LYS A 80 15.77 -5.21 -5.35
CA LYS A 80 16.26 -5.26 -6.74
C LYS A 80 16.93 -6.58 -7.09
N LYS A 81 17.61 -7.20 -6.12
CA LYS A 81 18.23 -8.53 -6.32
C LYS A 81 17.18 -9.62 -6.45
N LEU A 82 16.05 -9.51 -5.71
CA LEU A 82 14.90 -10.41 -5.84
C LEU A 82 14.23 -10.25 -7.21
N ILE A 83 14.04 -9.03 -7.68
CA ILE A 83 13.50 -8.75 -9.03
C ILE A 83 14.35 -9.44 -10.09
N LYS A 84 15.67 -9.24 -10.05
CA LYS A 84 16.61 -9.86 -11.01
C LYS A 84 16.58 -11.38 -11.01
N LYS A 85 16.21 -12.00 -9.89
CA LYS A 85 16.12 -13.46 -9.73
C LYS A 85 14.71 -14.01 -10.02
N GLY A 86 13.73 -13.15 -10.34
CA GLY A 86 12.33 -13.58 -10.49
C GLY A 86 11.66 -13.99 -9.18
N LEU A 87 12.13 -13.47 -8.04
CA LEU A 87 11.64 -13.81 -6.70
C LEU A 87 10.82 -12.67 -6.06
N SER A 88 10.46 -11.65 -6.82
CA SER A 88 9.69 -10.48 -6.36
C SER A 88 8.17 -10.72 -6.35
N THR A 89 7.76 -11.93 -6.00
CA THR A 89 6.33 -12.29 -5.89
C THR A 89 5.68 -11.58 -4.73
N SER A 90 4.40 -11.22 -4.91
CA SER A 90 3.61 -10.49 -3.93
C SER A 90 2.15 -10.96 -3.97
N GLU A 91 1.44 -10.77 -2.87
CA GLU A 91 0.14 -11.38 -2.66
C GLU A 91 -1.03 -10.39 -2.84
N LEU A 92 -2.22 -10.94 -2.99
CA LEU A 92 -3.47 -10.21 -2.86
C LEU A 92 -3.89 -10.23 -1.39
N ASN A 93 -4.02 -9.05 -0.78
CA ASN A 93 -4.13 -8.78 0.65
C ASN A 93 -2.85 -9.07 1.45
N HIS A 94 -2.76 -8.46 2.62
CA HIS A 94 -1.72 -8.74 3.60
C HIS A 94 -2.10 -9.93 4.49
N PRO A 95 -1.38 -11.06 4.44
CA PRO A 95 -1.47 -12.06 5.50
C PRO A 95 -0.65 -11.64 6.73
N GLU A 96 -1.01 -12.14 7.90
CA GLU A 96 -0.20 -12.03 9.12
C GLU A 96 0.96 -13.05 9.09
N SER A 97 1.74 -13.03 8.03
CA SER A 97 2.83 -13.98 7.78
C SER A 97 4.02 -13.28 7.14
N SER A 98 5.23 -13.68 7.53
CA SER A 98 6.48 -13.29 6.86
C SER A 98 6.81 -14.15 5.65
N LEU A 99 6.08 -15.24 5.43
CA LEU A 99 6.26 -16.12 4.28
C LEU A 99 5.31 -15.74 3.15
N ILE A 100 5.79 -15.83 1.92
CA ILE A 100 4.93 -15.71 0.73
C ILE A 100 4.20 -17.04 0.53
N ASP A 101 2.88 -16.97 0.45
CA ASP A 101 2.02 -18.09 0.09
C ASP A 101 1.76 -18.06 -1.42
N LEU A 102 2.28 -19.05 -2.12
CA LEU A 102 2.17 -19.14 -3.59
C LEU A 102 0.72 -19.24 -4.08
N ASP A 103 -0.20 -19.77 -3.27
CA ASP A 103 -1.62 -19.81 -3.59
C ASP A 103 -2.29 -18.43 -3.53
N ARG A 104 -1.63 -17.46 -2.91
CA ARG A 104 -2.09 -16.08 -2.77
C ARG A 104 -1.38 -15.10 -3.69
N VAL A 105 -0.30 -15.52 -4.35
CA VAL A 105 0.45 -14.65 -5.27
C VAL A 105 -0.44 -14.15 -6.39
N SER A 106 -0.51 -12.84 -6.53
CA SER A 106 -1.32 -12.15 -7.54
C SER A 106 -0.49 -11.39 -8.57
N HIS A 107 0.73 -11.00 -8.22
CA HIS A 107 1.57 -10.17 -9.06
C HIS A 107 3.05 -10.33 -8.71
N ILE A 108 3.88 -9.75 -9.56
CA ILE A 108 5.31 -9.55 -9.34
C ILE A 108 5.65 -8.07 -9.50
N ILE A 109 6.63 -7.61 -8.74
CA ILE A 109 7.27 -6.33 -9.00
C ILE A 109 8.34 -6.54 -10.06
N THR A 110 8.26 -5.81 -11.16
CA THR A 110 9.17 -5.98 -12.31
C THR A 110 10.29 -4.97 -12.33
N ASP A 111 10.09 -3.80 -11.71
CA ASP A 111 11.12 -2.77 -11.56
C ASP A 111 10.81 -1.85 -10.36
N ILE A 112 11.88 -1.26 -9.79
CA ILE A 112 11.79 -0.22 -8.75
C ILE A 112 12.86 0.85 -8.97
N TRP A 113 12.51 2.11 -8.70
CA TRP A 113 13.41 3.26 -8.80
C TRP A 113 13.04 4.34 -7.80
N TRP A 114 13.97 5.26 -7.57
CA TRP A 114 13.74 6.41 -6.72
C TRP A 114 13.33 7.63 -7.53
N ASP A 115 12.32 8.35 -7.02
CA ASP A 115 11.95 9.67 -7.46
C ASP A 115 11.87 10.58 -6.22
N GLY A 116 12.94 11.34 -5.98
CA GLY A 116 13.13 12.04 -4.71
C GLY A 116 13.18 11.07 -3.54
N ASN A 117 12.30 11.26 -2.56
CA ASN A 117 12.16 10.37 -1.39
C ASN A 117 11.15 9.25 -1.58
N VAL A 118 10.59 9.11 -2.78
CA VAL A 118 9.56 8.13 -3.09
C VAL A 118 10.16 6.94 -3.83
N LEU A 119 9.94 5.75 -3.31
CA LEU A 119 10.20 4.51 -4.02
C LEU A 119 9.03 4.22 -4.95
N MET A 120 9.30 4.29 -6.23
CA MET A 120 8.37 3.94 -7.30
C MET A 120 8.55 2.49 -7.71
N GLY A 121 7.50 1.88 -8.22
CA GLY A 121 7.57 0.54 -8.77
C GLY A 121 6.71 0.32 -9.98
N LYS A 122 7.10 -0.66 -10.77
CA LYS A 122 6.31 -1.26 -11.83
C LYS A 122 5.93 -2.67 -11.42
N LEU A 123 4.67 -3.03 -11.59
CA LEU A 123 4.16 -4.36 -11.27
C LEU A 123 3.40 -4.97 -12.45
N LYS A 124 3.38 -6.30 -12.48
CA LYS A 124 2.65 -7.09 -13.46
C LYS A 124 1.75 -8.08 -12.75
N LEU A 125 0.44 -8.06 -13.05
CA LEU A 125 -0.50 -9.08 -12.56
C LEU A 125 -0.22 -10.42 -13.24
N LEU A 126 -0.25 -11.49 -12.47
CA LEU A 126 -0.05 -12.85 -12.96
C LEU A 126 -1.40 -13.46 -13.35
N THR A 127 -1.86 -13.07 -14.53
CA THR A 127 -3.12 -13.53 -15.10
C THR A 127 -2.94 -14.80 -15.91
N SER A 128 -3.97 -15.67 -15.88
CA SER A 128 -3.96 -16.97 -16.57
C SER A 128 -4.30 -16.85 -18.06
N PRO A 129 -3.88 -17.80 -18.90
CA PRO A 129 -4.33 -17.86 -20.30
C PRO A 129 -5.84 -17.91 -20.46
N GLY A 130 -6.56 -18.68 -19.60
CA GLY A 130 -8.00 -18.75 -19.61
C GLY A 130 -8.69 -17.43 -19.29
N PHE A 131 -8.07 -16.58 -18.46
CA PHE A 131 -8.53 -15.22 -18.21
C PHE A 131 -8.37 -14.36 -19.47
N HIS A 132 -7.20 -14.43 -20.13
CA HIS A 132 -6.94 -13.65 -21.34
C HIS A 132 -7.86 -14.02 -22.51
N GLU A 133 -8.16 -15.31 -22.67
CA GLU A 133 -8.97 -15.79 -23.80
C GLU A 133 -10.47 -15.73 -23.56
N ARG A 134 -10.93 -15.99 -22.36
CA ARG A 134 -12.34 -16.23 -22.04
C ARG A 134 -12.85 -15.59 -20.75
N GLY A 135 -11.99 -14.81 -20.05
CA GLY A 135 -12.35 -14.20 -18.77
C GLY A 135 -12.49 -15.19 -17.60
N ILE A 136 -11.92 -16.39 -17.73
CA ILE A 136 -12.00 -17.42 -16.68
C ILE A 136 -11.03 -17.07 -15.56
N ILE A 137 -11.54 -16.89 -14.35
CA ILE A 137 -10.76 -16.57 -13.16
C ILE A 137 -10.23 -17.87 -12.55
N SER A 138 -8.90 -18.04 -12.54
CA SER A 138 -8.22 -19.23 -12.00
C SER A 138 -7.01 -18.92 -11.14
N SER A 139 -6.53 -17.67 -11.15
CA SER A 139 -5.39 -17.21 -10.34
C SER A 139 -5.77 -15.99 -9.51
N LYS A 140 -4.95 -15.63 -8.51
CA LYS A 140 -5.15 -14.39 -7.75
C LYS A 140 -4.87 -13.14 -8.60
N GLY A 141 -4.02 -13.25 -9.60
CA GLY A 141 -3.85 -12.20 -10.60
C GLY A 141 -5.11 -11.96 -11.43
N ASP A 142 -5.84 -13.04 -11.81
CA ASP A 142 -7.14 -12.92 -12.48
C ASP A 142 -8.18 -12.27 -11.58
N VAL A 143 -8.20 -12.62 -10.30
CA VAL A 143 -9.09 -11.98 -9.30
C VAL A 143 -8.79 -10.48 -9.23
N ALA A 144 -7.53 -10.08 -9.08
CA ALA A 144 -7.13 -8.67 -9.01
C ALA A 144 -7.53 -7.92 -10.29
N ALA A 145 -7.23 -8.47 -11.46
CA ALA A 145 -7.58 -7.88 -12.75
C ALA A 145 -9.11 -7.73 -12.90
N ASN A 146 -9.89 -8.74 -12.50
CA ASN A 146 -11.35 -8.68 -12.56
C ASN A 146 -11.93 -7.65 -11.60
N LEU A 147 -11.42 -7.54 -10.36
CA LEU A 147 -11.86 -6.52 -9.42
C LEU A 147 -11.63 -5.11 -9.98
N MET A 148 -10.45 -4.84 -10.56
CA MET A 148 -10.17 -3.56 -11.21
C MET A 148 -11.12 -3.27 -12.37
N ARG A 149 -11.45 -4.28 -13.19
CA ARG A 149 -12.43 -4.14 -14.29
C ARG A 149 -13.84 -3.83 -13.79
N GLN A 150 -14.19 -4.31 -12.59
CA GLN A 150 -15.45 -3.99 -11.92
C GLN A 150 -15.42 -2.64 -11.18
N GLY A 151 -14.35 -1.87 -11.28
CA GLY A 151 -14.23 -0.55 -10.68
C GLY A 151 -13.64 -0.54 -9.26
N VAL A 152 -13.02 -1.64 -8.82
CA VAL A 152 -12.38 -1.70 -7.49
C VAL A 152 -11.00 -1.06 -7.54
N THR A 153 -10.81 -0.02 -6.75
CA THR A 153 -9.52 0.65 -6.56
C THR A 153 -8.58 -0.19 -5.71
N MET A 154 -7.36 -0.37 -6.16
CA MET A 154 -6.33 -1.11 -5.44
C MET A 154 -5.11 -0.24 -5.17
N GLY A 155 -4.55 -0.42 -3.97
CA GLY A 155 -3.28 0.15 -3.56
C GLY A 155 -2.19 -0.90 -3.40
N VAL A 156 -0.97 -0.41 -3.14
CA VAL A 156 0.20 -1.22 -2.86
C VAL A 156 0.70 -0.93 -1.46
N SER A 157 1.11 -1.96 -0.76
CA SER A 157 1.55 -1.83 0.62
C SER A 157 2.73 -2.75 0.92
N SER A 158 3.77 -2.20 1.56
CA SER A 158 4.95 -2.99 1.92
C SER A 158 4.67 -3.91 3.11
N ARG A 159 5.22 -5.12 3.04
CA ARG A 159 5.30 -6.10 4.14
C ARG A 159 6.75 -6.41 4.42
N GLY A 160 7.11 -6.37 5.70
CA GLY A 160 8.46 -6.66 6.16
C GLY A 160 8.48 -7.13 7.61
N VAL A 161 9.65 -7.45 8.11
CA VAL A 161 9.90 -7.78 9.51
C VAL A 161 10.96 -6.84 10.07
N GLY A 162 10.83 -6.49 11.33
CA GLY A 162 11.77 -5.61 12.00
C GLY A 162 11.24 -5.07 13.32
N SER A 163 12.04 -4.29 13.99
CA SER A 163 11.68 -3.61 15.24
C SER A 163 11.37 -2.13 15.01
N LEU A 164 10.60 -1.58 15.93
CA LEU A 164 10.25 -0.17 15.97
C LEU A 164 10.82 0.47 17.23
N LYS A 165 11.26 1.72 17.12
CA LYS A 165 11.65 2.55 18.26
C LYS A 165 10.86 3.85 18.25
N LYS A 166 10.27 4.19 19.40
CA LYS A 166 9.61 5.48 19.53
C LYS A 166 10.64 6.61 19.59
N VAL A 167 10.53 7.56 18.68
CA VAL A 167 11.37 8.77 18.61
C VAL A 167 10.45 9.99 18.52
N GLY A 168 10.20 10.64 19.65
CA GLY A 168 9.18 11.66 19.76
C GLY A 168 7.78 11.06 19.51
N GLU A 169 7.04 11.61 18.56
CA GLU A 169 5.68 11.13 18.22
C GLU A 169 5.66 10.05 17.13
N ARG A 170 6.80 9.71 16.55
CA ARG A 170 6.87 8.73 15.45
C ARG A 170 7.43 7.39 15.90
N ASN A 171 7.01 6.32 15.23
CA ASN A 171 7.54 4.97 15.38
C ASN A 171 8.59 4.74 14.28
N GLU A 172 9.86 4.83 14.63
CA GLU A 172 10.97 4.71 13.68
C GLU A 172 11.37 3.25 13.49
N VAL A 173 11.38 2.81 12.23
CA VAL A 173 11.84 1.48 11.80
C VAL A 173 13.34 1.36 12.02
N GLN A 174 13.80 0.24 12.58
CA GLN A 174 15.18 0.04 12.98
C GLN A 174 16.00 -0.70 11.92
N ASP A 175 17.32 -0.79 12.16
CA ASP A 175 18.31 -1.38 11.21
C ASP A 175 18.09 -2.88 10.95
N ASP A 176 17.33 -3.58 11.78
CA ASP A 176 16.94 -4.98 11.62
C ASP A 176 15.77 -5.20 10.65
N PHE A 177 15.26 -4.14 10.05
CA PHE A 177 14.18 -4.23 9.08
C PHE A 177 14.62 -4.98 7.83
N GLU A 178 13.79 -5.94 7.41
CA GLU A 178 13.90 -6.71 6.17
C GLU A 178 12.59 -6.59 5.39
N LEU A 179 12.67 -6.08 4.17
CA LEU A 179 11.54 -5.96 3.26
C LEU A 179 11.25 -7.32 2.60
N ILE A 180 10.02 -7.79 2.72
CA ILE A 180 9.57 -9.06 2.14
C ILE A 180 8.98 -8.85 0.75
N CYS A 181 7.95 -8.00 0.63
CA CYS A 181 7.20 -7.80 -0.61
C CYS A 181 6.36 -6.51 -0.57
N PHE A 182 5.65 -6.27 -1.67
CA PHE A 182 4.69 -5.19 -1.82
C PHE A 182 3.36 -5.78 -2.27
N ASP A 183 2.43 -5.99 -1.34
CA ASP A 183 1.14 -6.64 -1.59
C ASP A 183 0.10 -5.67 -2.15
N LEU A 184 -0.89 -6.20 -2.89
CA LEU A 184 -2.07 -5.45 -3.31
C LEU A 184 -3.10 -5.40 -2.19
N VAL A 185 -3.54 -4.20 -1.84
CA VAL A 185 -4.47 -3.94 -0.73
C VAL A 185 -5.57 -2.95 -1.11
N SER A 186 -6.64 -2.91 -0.34
CA SER A 186 -7.71 -1.93 -0.52
C SER A 186 -7.35 -0.55 0.05
N SER A 187 -6.53 -0.50 1.11
CA SER A 187 -6.19 0.74 1.82
C SER A 187 -4.72 0.76 2.23
N PRO A 188 -3.83 1.36 1.42
CA PRO A 188 -2.40 1.44 1.73
C PRO A 188 -2.14 2.52 2.79
N SER A 189 -1.18 2.26 3.70
CA SER A 189 -0.77 3.25 4.72
C SER A 189 0.17 4.31 4.17
N THR A 190 0.95 4.01 3.14
CA THR A 190 1.76 5.02 2.46
C THR A 190 0.84 5.94 1.67
N PRO A 191 0.80 7.25 1.99
CA PRO A 191 -0.03 8.17 1.27
C PRO A 191 0.29 8.10 -0.21
N GLY A 192 -0.72 7.83 -1.00
CA GLY A 192 -0.56 7.79 -2.41
C GLY A 192 -0.16 6.48 -3.04
N ALA A 193 -0.07 5.43 -2.34
CA ALA A 193 0.37 4.14 -2.87
C ALA A 193 -0.75 3.37 -3.59
N TYR A 194 -1.43 4.04 -4.54
CA TYR A 194 -2.40 3.38 -5.44
C TYR A 194 -1.80 3.11 -6.82
N LEU A 195 -2.45 2.27 -7.60
CA LEU A 195 -2.01 1.93 -8.95
C LEU A 195 -2.28 3.06 -9.94
N PHE A 196 -1.39 3.25 -10.91
CA PHE A 196 -1.58 4.16 -12.04
C PHE A 196 -0.94 3.60 -13.32
N SER A 197 -1.38 4.11 -14.46
CA SER A 197 -1.02 3.55 -15.77
C SER A 197 0.32 4.05 -16.29
N ASN A 198 0.72 5.28 -15.93
CA ASN A 198 1.98 5.88 -16.36
C ASN A 198 2.70 6.53 -15.17
N PRO A 199 4.03 6.51 -15.13
CA PRO A 199 4.81 7.14 -14.05
C PRO A 199 4.54 8.63 -13.88
N GLU A 200 4.24 9.34 -14.99
CA GLU A 200 3.96 10.78 -15.02
C GLU A 200 2.63 11.15 -14.32
N ASP A 201 1.71 10.22 -14.22
CA ASP A 201 0.43 10.44 -13.51
C ASP A 201 0.63 10.70 -12.00
N ARG A 202 1.85 10.47 -11.49
CA ARG A 202 2.21 10.72 -10.09
C ARG A 202 2.06 12.19 -9.68
N GLN A 203 2.37 13.15 -10.54
CA GLN A 203 2.27 14.57 -10.17
C GLN A 203 0.83 14.98 -9.84
N LYS A 204 -0.13 14.54 -10.64
CA LYS A 204 -1.58 14.74 -10.34
C LYS A 204 -2.00 14.09 -9.03
N TYR A 205 -1.27 13.08 -8.64
CA TYR A 205 -1.48 12.32 -7.45
C TYR A 205 -1.01 13.06 -6.18
N ASP A 206 0.15 13.70 -6.23
CA ASP A 206 0.65 14.53 -5.12
C ASP A 206 -0.24 15.76 -4.91
N GLU A 207 -0.84 16.34 -5.96
CA GLU A 207 -1.84 17.41 -5.88
C GLU A 207 -3.10 16.95 -5.12
N ASN A 208 -3.60 15.75 -5.42
CA ASN A 208 -4.75 15.17 -4.72
C ASN A 208 -4.45 14.86 -3.24
N LEU A 209 -3.21 14.51 -2.89
CA LEU A 209 -2.78 14.32 -1.50
C LEU A 209 -2.77 15.62 -0.70
N GLU A 210 -2.42 16.73 -1.31
CA GLU A 210 -2.48 18.05 -0.65
C GLU A 210 -3.94 18.47 -0.41
N GLU A 211 -4.86 18.16 -1.32
CA GLU A 211 -6.28 18.36 -1.12
C GLU A 211 -6.85 17.47 -0.01
N GLU A 212 -6.43 16.19 0.05
CA GLU A 212 -6.82 15.27 1.12
C GLU A 212 -6.36 15.77 2.49
N LYS A 213 -5.14 16.30 2.60
CA LYS A 213 -4.64 16.92 3.84
C LYS A 213 -5.50 18.12 4.24
N LYS A 214 -5.77 19.03 3.32
CA LYS A 214 -6.63 20.21 3.57
C LYS A 214 -8.02 19.81 4.04
N TYR A 215 -8.58 18.74 3.46
CA TYR A 215 -9.89 18.22 3.86
C TYR A 215 -9.86 17.61 5.26
N LYS A 216 -8.81 16.84 5.61
CA LYS A 216 -8.62 16.30 6.97
C LYS A 216 -8.44 17.42 8.00
N ASP A 217 -7.62 18.41 7.69
CA ASP A 217 -7.40 19.56 8.59
C ASP A 217 -8.68 20.37 8.79
N SER A 218 -9.54 20.45 7.76
CA SER A 218 -10.85 21.12 7.88
C SER A 218 -11.92 20.26 8.56
N SER A 219 -11.81 18.94 8.52
CA SER A 219 -12.76 18.00 9.13
C SER A 219 -12.41 17.65 10.59
N THR A 220 -11.20 17.96 11.05
CA THR A 220 -10.78 17.78 12.45
C THR A 220 -11.41 18.79 13.42
N ASP A 221 -12.26 19.69 12.95
CA ASP A 221 -13.16 20.44 13.83
C ASP A 221 -14.37 19.59 14.31
N PHE A 222 -14.09 18.31 14.64
CA PHE A 222 -15.01 17.44 15.37
C PHE A 222 -15.26 17.91 16.81
N SER A 223 -14.40 18.81 17.34
CA SER A 223 -14.67 19.47 18.62
C SER A 223 -15.97 20.28 18.56
N SER A 224 -16.25 20.92 17.43
CA SER A 224 -17.50 21.67 17.22
C SER A 224 -18.73 20.74 17.16
N SER A 225 -18.59 19.52 16.63
CA SER A 225 -19.70 18.55 16.56
C SER A 225 -20.01 17.94 17.93
N ILE A 226 -18.99 17.69 18.76
CA ILE A 226 -19.16 17.22 20.13
C ILE A 226 -19.75 18.33 21.00
N ASP A 227 -19.33 19.58 20.83
CA ASP A 227 -19.92 20.74 21.50
C ASP A 227 -21.37 20.99 21.06
N LEU A 228 -21.67 20.77 19.78
CA LEU A 228 -23.04 20.85 19.28
C LEU A 228 -23.94 19.75 19.88
N MET A 229 -23.42 18.52 19.95
CA MET A 229 -24.14 17.42 20.61
C MET A 229 -24.33 17.63 22.11
N LYS A 230 -23.35 18.19 22.82
CA LYS A 230 -23.51 18.59 24.22
C LYS A 230 -24.58 19.67 24.37
N LYS A 231 -24.52 20.72 23.57
CA LYS A 231 -25.56 21.79 23.59
C LYS A 231 -26.96 21.25 23.24
N LEU A 232 -27.05 20.29 22.31
CA LEU A 232 -28.32 19.63 21.98
C LEU A 232 -28.85 18.77 23.14
N ASN A 233 -27.99 18.03 23.83
CA ASN A 233 -28.36 17.25 24.99
C ASN A 233 -28.77 18.12 26.17
N ASP A 234 -28.08 19.25 26.41
CA ASP A 234 -28.46 20.23 27.44
C ASP A 234 -29.80 20.91 27.11
N PHE A 235 -30.07 21.18 25.83
CA PHE A 235 -31.36 21.73 25.39
C PHE A 235 -32.51 20.71 25.50
N LEU A 236 -32.24 19.44 25.30
CA LEU A 236 -33.25 18.36 25.42
C LEU A 236 -33.43 17.85 26.85
N GLY A 237 -32.74 18.44 27.84
CA GLY A 237 -32.94 18.15 29.27
C GLY A 237 -32.56 16.72 29.68
N LYS A 238 -31.59 16.13 29.02
CA LYS A 238 -31.07 14.81 29.32
C LYS A 238 -29.62 14.85 29.81
#